data_b4519533fc77ceace77415dc61de15ad
#
_entry.id   b4519533fc77ceace77415dc61de15ad
#
_cell.length_a   1.000
_cell.length_b   1.000
_cell.length_c   1.000
_cell.angle_alpha   90.00
_cell.angle_beta   90.00
_cell.angle_gamma   90.00
#
_symmetry.space_group_name_H-M   'P 1'
#
loop_
_entity.id
_entity.type
_entity.pdbx_description
1 polymer ?
#
loop_
_entity_poly.entity_id
_entity_poly.type
_entity_poly.pdbx_seq_one_letter_code
_entity_poly.pdbx_strand_id
1 'polypeptide(L)'
;NFLIQLFVDLVSAEFVDKIGYKASMVIAHFMCASGLVALTFLPDLFNNSFVGILIAVMIYAVGGGLLEVIVSPVVEACPTDNKEKAMSLLHSFYCWGQMGVVLISTLFFTAFSIKNWRALAVVWAILPIVNAFVFIKAPIASLNENGERGMAIHELAKNKLFWILFLMMICAGASEQGVSQWASAFAEKGLGVTKTVGDLAGPMAFACLMGISRAFYGKFGHKIELDKFMNLSCILCIVSYLTISLVPNSVVGLIGCALCGLSVGIMWPGSFSKASASIKRGGTALFALLALGGDLGCTAGPTLVGFVSGRLNDNMRMGILVGTIFPILLLLGIYLCKKEKARNS
;
A
#
# COMPACT_ATOMS: atom_id res chain seq x y z
N ASN A 1 0.76 -5.31 -12.22
CA ASN A 1 0.35 -4.02 -11.71
C ASN A 1 1.54 -3.24 -11.13
N PHE A 2 2.22 -3.75 -10.11
CA PHE A 2 3.35 -3.11 -9.43
C PHE A 2 4.48 -2.62 -10.36
N LEU A 3 4.87 -3.37 -11.40
CA LEU A 3 5.90 -2.89 -12.34
C LEU A 3 5.53 -1.59 -13.04
N ILE A 4 4.26 -1.39 -13.33
CA ILE A 4 3.78 -0.15 -13.95
C ILE A 4 3.74 0.96 -12.91
N GLN A 5 3.30 0.66 -11.70
CA GLN A 5 3.33 1.60 -10.58
C GLN A 5 4.75 2.10 -10.32
N LEU A 6 5.75 1.20 -10.22
CA LEU A 6 7.15 1.57 -10.10
C LEU A 6 7.62 2.58 -11.16
N PHE A 7 7.22 2.37 -12.42
CA PHE A 7 7.55 3.31 -13.50
C PHE A 7 6.82 4.65 -13.34
N VAL A 8 5.54 4.61 -12.98
CA VAL A 8 4.72 5.80 -12.75
C VAL A 8 5.27 6.62 -11.58
N ASP A 9 5.65 5.98 -10.47
CA ASP A 9 6.22 6.63 -9.30
C ASP A 9 7.48 7.42 -9.67
N LEU A 10 8.37 6.78 -10.43
CA LEU A 10 9.62 7.40 -10.85
C LEU A 10 9.37 8.61 -11.77
N VAL A 11 8.46 8.47 -12.74
CA VAL A 11 8.13 9.56 -13.68
C VAL A 11 7.37 10.68 -12.95
N SER A 12 6.49 10.32 -12.02
CA SER A 12 5.66 11.26 -11.26
C SER A 12 6.50 12.19 -10.37
N ALA A 13 7.68 11.77 -9.94
CA ALA A 13 8.60 12.60 -9.15
C ALA A 13 8.93 13.96 -9.80
N GLU A 14 8.86 14.06 -11.14
CA GLU A 14 9.11 15.31 -11.87
C GLU A 14 7.89 15.83 -12.62
N PHE A 15 6.97 14.96 -12.99
CA PHE A 15 5.83 15.24 -13.87
C PHE A 15 4.68 15.91 -13.11
N VAL A 16 4.37 15.48 -11.91
CA VAL A 16 3.26 15.98 -11.10
C VAL A 16 3.43 17.46 -10.77
N ASP A 17 4.64 17.89 -10.45
CA ASP A 17 4.92 19.31 -10.15
C ASP A 17 4.72 20.24 -11.37
N LYS A 18 4.88 19.72 -12.60
CA LYS A 18 4.68 20.48 -13.84
C LYS A 18 3.21 20.64 -14.21
N ILE A 19 2.41 19.58 -14.01
CA ILE A 19 0.97 19.56 -14.37
C ILE A 19 0.12 20.10 -13.23
N GLY A 20 0.57 19.95 -12.00
CA GLY A 20 -0.13 20.31 -10.78
C GLY A 20 -0.97 19.17 -10.23
N TYR A 21 -1.14 19.15 -8.93
CA TYR A 21 -1.79 18.06 -8.19
C TYR A 21 -3.24 17.84 -8.62
N LYS A 22 -4.00 18.93 -8.83
CA LYS A 22 -5.41 18.86 -9.22
C LYS A 22 -5.61 18.17 -10.57
N ALA A 23 -4.86 18.60 -11.59
CA ALA A 23 -4.96 18.01 -12.94
C ALA A 23 -4.51 16.56 -12.91
N SER A 24 -3.40 16.25 -12.23
CA SER A 24 -2.90 14.88 -12.07
C SER A 24 -3.91 13.97 -11.36
N MET A 25 -4.60 14.47 -10.31
CA MET A 25 -5.65 13.74 -9.60
C MET A 25 -6.83 13.39 -10.51
N VAL A 26 -7.30 14.35 -11.31
CA VAL A 26 -8.41 14.15 -12.26
C VAL A 26 -8.02 13.16 -13.36
N ILE A 27 -6.83 13.32 -13.95
CA ILE A 27 -6.30 12.39 -14.97
C ILE A 27 -6.22 10.97 -14.41
N ALA A 28 -5.68 10.80 -13.21
CA ALA A 28 -5.54 9.50 -12.57
C ALA A 28 -6.89 8.79 -12.41
N HIS A 29 -7.94 9.49 -11.95
CA HIS A 29 -9.27 8.91 -11.82
C HIS A 29 -9.88 8.50 -13.17
N PHE A 30 -9.70 9.33 -14.22
CA PHE A 30 -10.14 8.96 -15.57
C PHE A 30 -9.36 7.75 -16.12
N MET A 31 -8.05 7.65 -15.86
CA MET A 31 -7.26 6.47 -16.24
C MET A 31 -7.76 5.21 -15.52
N CYS A 32 -8.02 5.28 -14.21
CA CYS A 32 -8.61 4.16 -13.46
C CYS A 32 -9.95 3.72 -14.05
N ALA A 33 -10.86 4.67 -14.31
CA ALA A 33 -12.17 4.38 -14.86
C ALA A 33 -12.07 3.76 -16.27
N SER A 34 -11.29 4.38 -17.16
CA SER A 34 -11.14 3.91 -18.53
C SER A 34 -10.51 2.52 -18.61
N GLY A 35 -9.54 2.20 -17.74
CA GLY A 35 -8.93 0.88 -17.66
C GLY A 35 -9.94 -0.19 -17.19
N LEU A 36 -10.77 0.12 -16.18
CA LEU A 36 -11.83 -0.79 -15.72
C LEU A 36 -12.90 -1.04 -16.78
N VAL A 37 -13.30 0.00 -17.51
CA VAL A 37 -14.22 -0.14 -18.66
C VAL A 37 -13.55 -0.92 -19.80
N ALA A 38 -12.31 -0.59 -20.15
CA ALA A 38 -11.53 -1.26 -21.18
C ALA A 38 -11.40 -2.78 -20.91
N LEU A 39 -11.28 -3.17 -19.64
CA LEU A 39 -11.23 -4.56 -19.24
C LEU A 39 -12.46 -5.37 -19.68
N THR A 40 -13.61 -4.71 -19.89
CA THR A 40 -14.87 -5.39 -20.27
C THR A 40 -14.96 -5.74 -21.74
N PHE A 41 -14.18 -5.10 -22.63
CA PHE A 41 -14.26 -5.32 -24.07
C PHE A 41 -12.91 -5.61 -24.75
N LEU A 42 -11.79 -5.07 -24.27
CA LEU A 42 -10.48 -5.30 -24.88
C LEU A 42 -10.11 -6.79 -25.02
N PRO A 43 -10.42 -7.67 -24.05
CA PRO A 43 -10.12 -9.11 -24.19
C PRO A 43 -10.76 -9.76 -25.42
N ASP A 44 -11.86 -9.21 -25.92
CA ASP A 44 -12.58 -9.74 -27.09
C ASP A 44 -12.06 -9.16 -28.42
N LEU A 45 -11.30 -8.07 -28.37
CA LEU A 45 -10.76 -7.43 -29.59
C LEU A 45 -9.45 -8.05 -30.08
N PHE A 46 -8.79 -8.84 -29.25
CA PHE A 46 -7.51 -9.46 -29.57
C PHE A 46 -7.64 -10.96 -29.73
N ASN A 47 -6.92 -11.55 -30.70
CA ASN A 47 -6.84 -13.01 -30.87
C ASN A 47 -6.38 -13.72 -29.57
N ASN A 48 -5.56 -13.06 -28.77
CA ASN A 48 -5.19 -13.51 -27.43
C ASN A 48 -5.82 -12.56 -26.40
N SER A 49 -6.87 -13.01 -25.73
CA SER A 49 -7.58 -12.24 -24.70
C SER A 49 -6.67 -11.72 -23.58
N PHE A 50 -5.56 -12.42 -23.30
CA PHE A 50 -4.58 -11.98 -22.31
C PHE A 50 -3.95 -10.63 -22.66
N VAL A 51 -3.72 -10.34 -23.94
CA VAL A 51 -3.18 -9.05 -24.40
C VAL A 51 -4.16 -7.93 -24.08
N GLY A 52 -5.46 -8.14 -24.35
CA GLY A 52 -6.51 -7.15 -24.00
C GLY A 52 -6.61 -6.90 -22.51
N ILE A 53 -6.55 -7.96 -21.68
CA ILE A 53 -6.51 -7.84 -20.23
C ILE A 53 -5.28 -7.03 -19.81
N LEU A 54 -4.11 -7.35 -20.34
CA LEU A 54 -2.86 -6.68 -20.00
C LEU A 54 -2.93 -5.18 -20.28
N ILE A 55 -3.43 -4.79 -21.47
CA ILE A 55 -3.58 -3.38 -21.84
C ILE A 55 -4.53 -2.65 -20.87
N ALA A 56 -5.69 -3.24 -20.57
CA ALA A 56 -6.64 -2.67 -19.63
C ALA A 56 -6.03 -2.49 -18.23
N VAL A 57 -5.31 -3.51 -17.75
CA VAL A 57 -4.57 -3.47 -16.48
C VAL A 57 -3.51 -2.37 -16.48
N MET A 58 -2.78 -2.20 -17.58
CA MET A 58 -1.78 -1.13 -17.71
C MET A 58 -2.44 0.25 -17.59
N ILE A 59 -3.59 0.46 -18.22
CA ILE A 59 -4.29 1.75 -18.18
C ILE A 59 -4.70 2.09 -16.75
N TYR A 60 -5.38 1.20 -16.03
CA TYR A 60 -5.79 1.52 -14.66
C TYR A 60 -4.62 1.54 -13.65
N ALA A 61 -3.56 0.78 -13.92
CA ALA A 61 -2.37 0.79 -13.08
C ALA A 61 -1.62 2.13 -13.14
N VAL A 62 -1.58 2.78 -14.31
CA VAL A 62 -1.06 4.15 -14.43
C VAL A 62 -1.88 5.11 -13.56
N GLY A 63 -3.21 5.01 -13.61
CA GLY A 63 -4.08 5.82 -12.75
C GLY A 63 -3.86 5.54 -11.26
N GLY A 64 -3.76 4.27 -10.87
CA GLY A 64 -3.52 3.86 -9.48
C GLY A 64 -2.19 4.36 -8.93
N GLY A 65 -1.09 4.17 -9.67
CA GLY A 65 0.23 4.66 -9.27
C GLY A 65 0.26 6.19 -9.15
N LEU A 66 -0.35 6.90 -10.11
CA LEU A 66 -0.42 8.36 -10.03
C LEU A 66 -1.19 8.85 -8.78
N LEU A 67 -2.31 8.18 -8.41
CA LEU A 67 -3.02 8.48 -7.16
C LEU A 67 -2.16 8.21 -5.93
N GLU A 68 -1.44 7.12 -5.91
CA GLU A 68 -0.58 6.73 -4.79
C GLU A 68 0.50 7.79 -4.49
N VAL A 69 1.13 8.31 -5.53
CA VAL A 69 2.13 9.38 -5.40
C VAL A 69 1.53 10.69 -4.88
N ILE A 70 0.29 11.04 -5.32
CA ILE A 70 -0.27 12.38 -5.10
C ILE A 70 -1.02 12.50 -3.78
N VAL A 71 -1.70 11.45 -3.31
CA VAL A 71 -2.60 11.58 -2.15
C VAL A 71 -1.85 11.94 -0.86
N SER A 72 -0.66 11.42 -0.65
CA SER A 72 0.16 11.71 0.53
C SER A 72 0.68 13.15 0.56
N PRO A 73 1.30 13.70 -0.50
CA PRO A 73 1.69 15.11 -0.53
C PRO A 73 0.50 16.09 -0.47
N VAL A 74 -0.66 15.74 -1.03
CA VAL A 74 -1.87 16.58 -0.88
C VAL A 74 -2.30 16.68 0.58
N VAL A 75 -2.32 15.56 1.31
CA VAL A 75 -2.66 15.58 2.74
C VAL A 75 -1.57 16.28 3.56
N GLU A 76 -0.31 16.13 3.19
CA GLU A 76 0.81 16.85 3.83
C GLU A 76 0.69 18.37 3.61
N ALA A 77 0.20 18.82 2.45
CA ALA A 77 -0.04 20.23 2.16
C ALA A 77 -1.26 20.81 2.88
N CYS A 78 -2.24 19.98 3.28
CA CYS A 78 -3.44 20.46 3.97
C CYS A 78 -3.10 21.13 5.31
N PRO A 79 -3.74 22.26 5.67
CA PRO A 79 -3.56 22.90 6.96
C PRO A 79 -4.13 21.99 8.07
N THR A 80 -3.25 21.43 8.89
CA THR A 80 -3.61 20.59 10.04
C THR A 80 -2.55 20.70 11.13
N ASP A 81 -2.98 20.65 12.39
CA ASP A 81 -2.10 20.72 13.56
C ASP A 81 -1.31 19.41 13.78
N ASN A 82 -1.73 18.31 13.16
CA ASN A 82 -1.09 17.00 13.32
C ASN A 82 -1.05 16.23 12.01
N LYS A 83 0.04 16.37 11.26
CA LYS A 83 0.29 15.73 9.97
C LYS A 83 0.31 14.21 10.07
N GLU A 84 0.88 13.65 11.14
CA GLU A 84 0.98 12.20 11.33
C GLU A 84 -0.41 11.54 11.45
N LYS A 85 -1.33 12.21 12.18
CA LYS A 85 -2.73 11.75 12.28
C LYS A 85 -3.43 11.78 10.94
N ALA A 86 -3.30 12.90 10.21
CA ALA A 86 -3.92 13.07 8.90
C ALA A 86 -3.42 12.02 7.91
N MET A 87 -2.10 11.76 7.90
CA MET A 87 -1.49 10.73 7.06
C MET A 87 -1.99 9.32 7.42
N SER A 88 -2.05 8.98 8.70
CA SER A 88 -2.57 7.69 9.13
C SER A 88 -4.05 7.50 8.79
N LEU A 89 -4.86 8.55 8.95
CA LEU A 89 -6.27 8.53 8.58
C LEU A 89 -6.46 8.36 7.07
N LEU A 90 -5.70 9.10 6.24
CA LEU A 90 -5.70 8.93 4.79
C LEU A 90 -5.49 7.46 4.42
N HIS A 91 -4.43 6.86 4.91
CA HIS A 91 -4.10 5.48 4.58
C HIS A 91 -5.07 4.45 5.18
N SER A 92 -5.90 4.83 6.16
CA SER A 92 -6.96 3.94 6.65
C SER A 92 -8.05 3.70 5.60
N PHE A 93 -8.33 4.70 4.74
CA PHE A 93 -9.31 4.55 3.65
C PHE A 93 -8.91 3.50 2.62
N TYR A 94 -7.62 3.29 2.39
CA TYR A 94 -7.13 2.17 1.58
C TYR A 94 -7.64 0.82 2.13
N CYS A 95 -7.53 0.62 3.44
CA CYS A 95 -7.94 -0.62 4.09
C CYS A 95 -9.47 -0.82 4.03
N TRP A 96 -10.24 0.22 4.28
CA TRP A 96 -11.70 0.17 4.18
C TRP A 96 -12.14 -0.06 2.73
N GLY A 97 -11.46 0.55 1.77
CA GLY A 97 -11.67 0.30 0.35
C GLY A 97 -11.39 -1.15 -0.04
N GLN A 98 -10.24 -1.69 0.38
CA GLN A 98 -9.87 -3.09 0.13
C GLN A 98 -10.92 -4.05 0.73
N MET A 99 -11.32 -3.84 1.98
CA MET A 99 -12.35 -4.63 2.63
C MET A 99 -13.70 -4.55 1.89
N GLY A 100 -14.10 -3.33 1.50
CA GLY A 100 -15.33 -3.10 0.73
C GLY A 100 -15.32 -3.79 -0.63
N VAL A 101 -14.20 -3.72 -1.36
CA VAL A 101 -14.04 -4.41 -2.66
C VAL A 101 -14.14 -5.91 -2.51
N VAL A 102 -13.45 -6.51 -1.54
CA VAL A 102 -13.51 -7.95 -1.28
C VAL A 102 -14.94 -8.37 -0.95
N LEU A 103 -15.58 -7.69 0.02
CA LEU A 103 -16.93 -8.04 0.47
C LEU A 103 -17.96 -7.91 -0.66
N ILE A 104 -18.02 -6.75 -1.31
CA ILE A 104 -19.01 -6.47 -2.37
C ILE A 104 -18.80 -7.39 -3.56
N SER A 105 -17.54 -7.63 -3.98
CA SER A 105 -17.25 -8.53 -5.10
C SER A 105 -17.63 -9.98 -4.77
N THR A 106 -17.35 -10.44 -3.55
CA THR A 106 -17.73 -11.78 -3.09
C THR A 106 -19.25 -11.95 -3.06
N LEU A 107 -19.98 -11.00 -2.51
CA LEU A 107 -21.44 -11.02 -2.49
C LEU A 107 -22.03 -10.96 -3.90
N PHE A 108 -21.48 -10.10 -4.76
CA PHE A 108 -21.91 -10.01 -6.16
C PHE A 108 -21.73 -11.34 -6.89
N PHE A 109 -20.58 -11.98 -6.81
CA PHE A 109 -20.35 -13.25 -7.47
C PHE A 109 -21.15 -14.41 -6.89
N THR A 110 -21.44 -14.36 -5.59
CA THR A 110 -22.35 -15.34 -4.95
C THR A 110 -23.78 -15.19 -5.48
N ALA A 111 -24.27 -13.95 -5.67
CA ALA A 111 -25.61 -13.67 -6.14
C ALA A 111 -25.78 -13.84 -7.67
N PHE A 112 -24.80 -13.37 -8.45
CA PHE A 112 -24.90 -13.24 -9.91
C PHE A 112 -23.95 -14.14 -10.70
N SER A 113 -23.19 -15.01 -10.06
CA SER A 113 -22.14 -15.84 -10.66
C SER A 113 -20.94 -15.06 -11.20
N ILE A 114 -19.78 -15.72 -11.22
CA ILE A 114 -18.52 -15.16 -11.73
C ILE A 114 -18.58 -14.79 -13.22
N LYS A 115 -19.50 -15.36 -13.99
CA LYS A 115 -19.70 -15.03 -15.41
C LYS A 115 -20.04 -13.56 -15.64
N ASN A 116 -20.59 -12.88 -14.63
CA ASN A 116 -20.98 -11.47 -14.68
C ASN A 116 -19.85 -10.50 -14.25
N TRP A 117 -18.60 -10.95 -14.23
CA TRP A 117 -17.45 -10.14 -13.82
C TRP A 117 -17.31 -8.80 -14.57
N ARG A 118 -17.75 -8.76 -15.85
CA ARG A 118 -17.73 -7.52 -16.65
C ARG A 118 -18.68 -6.47 -16.09
N ALA A 119 -19.87 -6.86 -15.67
CA ALA A 119 -20.83 -5.97 -15.03
C ALA A 119 -20.24 -5.39 -13.72
N LEU A 120 -19.57 -6.22 -12.94
CA LEU A 120 -18.90 -5.78 -11.72
C LEU A 120 -17.77 -4.77 -12.03
N ALA A 121 -16.98 -5.00 -13.08
CA ALA A 121 -15.93 -4.06 -13.50
C ALA A 121 -16.50 -2.68 -13.88
N VAL A 122 -17.65 -2.62 -14.57
CA VAL A 122 -18.37 -1.37 -14.86
C VAL A 122 -18.87 -0.70 -13.58
N VAL A 123 -19.43 -1.47 -12.63
CA VAL A 123 -19.87 -0.93 -11.34
C VAL A 123 -18.70 -0.28 -10.59
N TRP A 124 -17.54 -0.93 -10.57
CA TRP A 124 -16.34 -0.37 -9.94
C TRP A 124 -15.80 0.87 -10.67
N ALA A 125 -16.01 0.99 -11.99
CA ALA A 125 -15.60 2.17 -12.76
C ALA A 125 -16.41 3.43 -12.40
N ILE A 126 -17.62 3.30 -11.84
CA ILE A 126 -18.45 4.44 -11.43
C ILE A 126 -17.75 5.25 -10.34
N LEU A 127 -17.07 4.60 -9.40
CA LEU A 127 -16.42 5.27 -8.28
C LEU A 127 -15.33 6.28 -8.73
N PRO A 128 -14.33 5.89 -9.53
CA PRO A 128 -13.35 6.86 -10.01
C PRO A 128 -13.95 7.92 -10.95
N ILE A 129 -14.99 7.62 -11.71
CA ILE A 129 -15.69 8.62 -12.52
C ILE A 129 -16.30 9.71 -11.61
N VAL A 130 -17.04 9.32 -10.59
CA VAL A 130 -17.66 10.26 -9.63
C VAL A 130 -16.56 11.09 -8.94
N ASN A 131 -15.50 10.44 -8.48
CA ASN A 131 -14.37 11.13 -7.85
C ASN A 131 -13.69 12.12 -8.79
N ALA A 132 -13.51 11.80 -10.08
CA ALA A 132 -12.95 12.74 -11.05
C ALA A 132 -13.75 14.05 -11.09
N PHE A 133 -15.09 13.97 -11.15
CA PHE A 133 -15.95 15.15 -11.12
C PHE A 133 -15.90 15.92 -9.79
N VAL A 134 -15.79 15.22 -8.66
CA VAL A 134 -15.60 15.85 -7.35
C VAL A 134 -14.28 16.62 -7.32
N PHE A 135 -13.18 16.02 -7.77
CA PHE A 135 -11.85 16.65 -7.76
C PHE A 135 -11.71 17.82 -8.75
N ILE A 136 -12.50 17.87 -9.83
CA ILE A 136 -12.57 19.05 -10.70
C ILE A 136 -12.99 20.29 -9.90
N LYS A 137 -13.86 20.15 -8.91
CA LYS A 137 -14.40 21.26 -8.10
C LYS A 137 -13.64 21.44 -6.76
N ALA A 138 -13.00 20.41 -6.24
CA ALA A 138 -12.33 20.46 -4.95
C ALA A 138 -11.13 21.44 -4.97
N PRO A 139 -10.95 22.26 -3.92
CA PRO A 139 -9.68 22.96 -3.70
C PRO A 139 -8.61 21.94 -3.28
N ILE A 140 -7.48 21.90 -3.98
CA ILE A 140 -6.38 21.01 -3.67
C ILE A 140 -5.14 21.86 -3.42
N ALA A 141 -4.61 21.77 -2.20
CA ALA A 141 -3.35 22.41 -1.82
C ALA A 141 -2.15 21.67 -2.41
N SER A 142 -1.08 22.38 -2.67
CA SER A 142 0.18 21.86 -3.19
C SER A 142 1.32 22.17 -2.22
N LEU A 143 2.29 21.26 -2.09
CA LEU A 143 3.49 21.51 -1.29
C LEU A 143 4.35 22.67 -1.83
N ASN A 144 4.17 23.03 -3.10
CA ASN A 144 4.97 24.02 -3.82
C ASN A 144 4.24 25.37 -4.02
N GLU A 145 3.18 25.67 -3.24
CA GLU A 145 2.38 26.90 -3.39
C GLU A 145 3.21 28.20 -3.22
N ASN A 146 4.31 28.16 -2.50
CA ASN A 146 5.20 29.31 -2.26
C ASN A 146 6.30 29.47 -3.34
N GLY A 147 6.26 28.73 -4.43
CA GLY A 147 7.27 28.76 -5.50
C GLY A 147 8.62 28.15 -5.15
N GLU A 148 8.78 27.60 -3.96
CA GLU A 148 9.97 26.86 -3.58
C GLU A 148 9.93 25.48 -4.23
N ARG A 149 10.90 25.18 -5.10
CA ARG A 149 11.06 23.85 -5.66
C ARG A 149 11.51 22.88 -4.57
N GLY A 150 10.86 21.72 -4.48
CA GLY A 150 11.35 20.60 -3.69
C GLY A 150 12.77 20.16 -4.12
N MET A 151 13.40 19.32 -3.31
CA MET A 151 14.71 18.75 -3.64
C MET A 151 14.62 17.91 -4.92
N ALA A 152 15.63 18.06 -5.79
CA ALA A 152 15.75 17.20 -6.96
C ALA A 152 16.11 15.77 -6.56
N ILE A 153 15.80 14.78 -7.42
CA ILE A 153 16.09 13.35 -7.18
C ILE A 153 17.57 13.13 -6.81
N HIS A 154 18.51 13.79 -7.52
CA HIS A 154 19.93 13.64 -7.26
C HIS A 154 20.37 14.22 -5.91
N GLU A 155 19.67 15.22 -5.37
CA GLU A 155 19.93 15.79 -4.05
C GLU A 155 19.42 14.84 -2.95
N LEU A 156 18.23 14.26 -3.15
CA LEU A 156 17.69 13.22 -2.26
C LEU A 156 18.61 11.99 -2.23
N ALA A 157 19.11 11.55 -3.38
CA ALA A 157 20.01 10.41 -3.47
C ALA A 157 21.34 10.61 -2.74
N LYS A 158 21.78 11.84 -2.55
CA LYS A 158 22.98 12.17 -1.73
C LYS A 158 22.71 12.18 -0.23
N ASN A 159 21.43 12.20 0.17
CA ASN A 159 21.06 12.26 1.57
C ASN A 159 21.02 10.86 2.21
N LYS A 160 21.89 10.61 3.17
CA LYS A 160 21.96 9.31 3.86
C LYS A 160 20.64 8.95 4.57
N LEU A 161 19.98 9.94 5.15
CA LEU A 161 18.70 9.74 5.82
C LEU A 161 17.60 9.31 4.85
N PHE A 162 17.63 9.80 3.60
CA PHE A 162 16.74 9.34 2.54
C PHE A 162 16.84 7.83 2.32
N TRP A 163 18.05 7.25 2.23
CA TRP A 163 18.22 5.83 2.02
C TRP A 163 17.75 4.95 3.18
N ILE A 164 17.89 5.46 4.43
CA ILE A 164 17.32 4.78 5.61
C ILE A 164 15.79 4.75 5.49
N LEU A 165 15.17 5.89 5.18
CA LEU A 165 13.72 6.01 5.02
C LEU A 165 13.20 5.20 3.82
N PHE A 166 13.95 5.16 2.72
CA PHE A 166 13.65 4.35 1.54
C PHE A 166 13.67 2.84 1.87
N LEU A 167 14.68 2.38 2.61
CA LEU A 167 14.73 1.01 3.11
C LEU A 167 13.55 0.70 4.05
N MET A 168 13.19 1.65 4.92
CA MET A 168 12.02 1.49 5.80
C MET A 168 10.74 1.31 4.99
N MET A 169 10.56 2.05 3.88
CA MET A 169 9.40 1.88 2.99
C MET A 169 9.40 0.52 2.30
N ILE A 170 10.54 0.05 1.77
CA ILE A 170 10.68 -1.31 1.23
C ILE A 170 10.22 -2.34 2.28
N CYS A 171 10.73 -2.22 3.51
CA CYS A 171 10.40 -3.15 4.58
C CYS A 171 8.93 -3.06 5.00
N ALA A 172 8.31 -1.87 4.97
CA ALA A 172 6.89 -1.70 5.27
C ALA A 172 6.01 -2.41 4.24
N GLY A 173 6.23 -2.18 2.95
CA GLY A 173 5.50 -2.84 1.86
C GLY A 173 5.71 -4.36 1.86
N ALA A 174 6.95 -4.81 2.05
CA ALA A 174 7.28 -6.24 2.11
C ALA A 174 6.63 -6.95 3.32
N SER A 175 6.60 -6.30 4.48
CA SER A 175 5.95 -6.85 5.69
C SER A 175 4.44 -6.93 5.54
N GLU A 176 3.81 -5.98 4.86
CA GLU A 176 2.38 -5.95 4.57
C GLU A 176 2.01 -7.03 3.56
N GLN A 177 2.61 -7.00 2.38
CA GLN A 177 2.24 -7.88 1.27
C GLN A 177 2.76 -9.31 1.43
N GLY A 178 3.84 -9.52 2.16
CA GLY A 178 4.41 -10.84 2.43
C GLY A 178 3.46 -11.81 3.15
N VAL A 179 2.50 -11.29 3.91
CA VAL A 179 1.43 -12.10 4.55
C VAL A 179 0.10 -11.90 3.84
N SER A 180 -0.30 -10.66 3.55
CA SER A 180 -1.61 -10.33 2.98
C SER A 180 -1.90 -11.10 1.70
N GLN A 181 -0.94 -11.20 0.78
CA GLN A 181 -1.12 -11.85 -0.51
C GLN A 181 -1.29 -13.38 -0.41
N TRP A 182 -0.73 -14.00 0.63
CA TRP A 182 -0.81 -15.44 0.84
C TRP A 182 -1.90 -15.85 1.84
N ALA A 183 -2.56 -14.89 2.52
CA ALA A 183 -3.49 -15.15 3.61
C ALA A 183 -4.71 -16.00 3.19
N SER A 184 -5.27 -15.79 1.99
CA SER A 184 -6.37 -16.61 1.46
C SER A 184 -5.92 -18.05 1.23
N ALA A 185 -4.81 -18.25 0.51
CA ALA A 185 -4.28 -19.59 0.22
C ALA A 185 -3.86 -20.33 1.52
N PHE A 186 -3.37 -19.61 2.51
CA PHE A 186 -3.06 -20.16 3.84
C PHE A 186 -4.33 -20.62 4.55
N ALA A 187 -5.43 -19.85 4.48
CA ALA A 187 -6.73 -20.24 5.05
C ALA A 187 -7.31 -21.46 4.35
N GLU A 188 -7.34 -21.48 3.02
CA GLU A 188 -7.86 -22.58 2.23
C GLU A 188 -7.11 -23.88 2.51
N LYS A 189 -5.78 -23.87 2.41
CA LYS A 189 -4.93 -25.06 2.62
C LYS A 189 -4.88 -25.50 4.07
N GLY A 190 -4.88 -24.54 5.00
CA GLY A 190 -4.73 -24.80 6.44
C GLY A 190 -5.99 -25.28 7.13
N LEU A 191 -7.16 -24.79 6.72
CA LEU A 191 -8.45 -25.11 7.33
C LEU A 191 -9.36 -25.98 6.45
N GLY A 192 -8.99 -26.21 5.18
CA GLY A 192 -9.84 -26.93 4.23
C GLY A 192 -11.16 -26.21 3.91
N VAL A 193 -11.18 -24.89 4.05
CA VAL A 193 -12.36 -24.06 3.78
C VAL A 193 -12.45 -23.70 2.29
N THR A 194 -13.66 -23.30 1.87
CA THR A 194 -13.86 -22.79 0.51
C THR A 194 -13.08 -21.50 0.26
N LYS A 195 -12.77 -21.19 -1.00
CA LYS A 195 -12.10 -19.94 -1.38
C LYS A 195 -12.80 -18.70 -0.82
N THR A 196 -14.14 -18.66 -0.87
CA THR A 196 -14.96 -17.56 -0.31
C THR A 196 -14.67 -17.34 1.16
N VAL A 197 -14.64 -18.41 1.95
CA VAL A 197 -14.34 -18.34 3.39
C VAL A 197 -12.87 -17.97 3.59
N GLY A 198 -11.96 -18.49 2.78
CA GLY A 198 -10.54 -18.16 2.80
C GLY A 198 -10.28 -16.67 2.55
N ASP A 199 -10.94 -16.07 1.56
CA ASP A 199 -10.83 -14.64 1.24
C ASP A 199 -11.38 -13.74 2.37
N LEU A 200 -12.49 -14.15 3.00
CA LEU A 200 -13.07 -13.40 4.13
C LEU A 200 -12.25 -13.57 5.42
N ALA A 201 -11.79 -14.78 5.73
CA ALA A 201 -11.05 -15.06 6.96
C ALA A 201 -9.59 -14.58 6.91
N GLY A 202 -8.95 -14.58 5.73
CA GLY A 202 -7.57 -14.16 5.54
C GLY A 202 -7.46 -12.66 5.19
N PRO A 203 -7.54 -12.30 3.89
CA PRO A 203 -7.28 -10.92 3.43
C PRO A 203 -8.23 -9.88 4.02
N MET A 204 -9.53 -10.19 4.18
CA MET A 204 -10.48 -9.24 4.74
C MET A 204 -10.22 -8.98 6.23
N ALA A 205 -9.96 -10.01 7.04
CA ALA A 205 -9.62 -9.82 8.45
C ALA A 205 -8.31 -9.05 8.61
N PHE A 206 -7.30 -9.35 7.78
CA PHE A 206 -6.04 -8.60 7.70
C PHE A 206 -6.30 -7.11 7.41
N ALA A 207 -7.05 -6.79 6.34
CA ALA A 207 -7.37 -5.42 5.94
C ALA A 207 -8.20 -4.68 7.00
N CYS A 208 -9.14 -5.36 7.65
CA CYS A 208 -9.95 -4.80 8.73
C CYS A 208 -9.07 -4.37 9.92
N LEU A 209 -8.21 -5.24 10.41
CA LEU A 209 -7.34 -4.92 11.54
C LEU A 209 -6.27 -3.88 11.17
N MET A 210 -5.77 -3.88 9.94
CA MET A 210 -4.90 -2.84 9.42
C MET A 210 -5.60 -1.47 9.42
N GLY A 211 -6.85 -1.41 8.93
CA GLY A 211 -7.66 -0.20 8.94
C GLY A 211 -7.95 0.31 10.36
N ILE A 212 -8.24 -0.60 11.30
CA ILE A 212 -8.43 -0.27 12.72
C ILE A 212 -7.15 0.35 13.30
N SER A 213 -5.98 -0.23 13.03
CA SER A 213 -4.69 0.29 13.50
C SER A 213 -4.43 1.71 12.98
N ARG A 214 -4.65 1.94 11.68
CA ARG A 214 -4.50 3.25 11.03
C ARG A 214 -5.49 4.28 11.58
N ALA A 215 -6.77 3.91 11.70
CA ALA A 215 -7.80 4.77 12.27
C ALA A 215 -7.56 5.08 13.75
N PHE A 216 -7.08 4.09 14.52
CA PHE A 216 -6.71 4.28 15.92
C PHE A 216 -5.60 5.33 16.06
N TYR A 217 -4.52 5.21 15.30
CA TYR A 217 -3.46 6.22 15.33
C TYR A 217 -3.95 7.56 14.77
N GLY A 218 -4.77 7.57 13.72
CA GLY A 218 -5.44 8.75 13.20
C GLY A 218 -6.28 9.50 14.26
N LYS A 219 -6.89 8.78 15.20
CA LYS A 219 -7.68 9.37 16.29
C LYS A 219 -6.83 9.78 17.50
N PHE A 220 -5.93 8.92 17.93
CA PHE A 220 -5.20 9.06 19.21
C PHE A 220 -3.72 9.43 19.06
N GLY A 221 -3.19 9.61 17.85
CA GLY A 221 -1.77 9.89 17.59
C GLY A 221 -1.23 11.14 18.29
N HIS A 222 -2.10 12.10 18.68
CA HIS A 222 -1.68 13.25 19.49
C HIS A 222 -1.23 12.90 20.92
N LYS A 223 -1.57 11.69 21.40
CA LYS A 223 -1.20 11.17 22.72
C LYS A 223 -0.09 10.12 22.65
N ILE A 224 0.28 9.68 21.45
CA ILE A 224 1.15 8.52 21.24
C ILE A 224 2.32 8.97 20.35
N GLU A 225 3.54 8.83 20.86
CA GLU A 225 4.74 9.09 20.09
C GLU A 225 4.86 8.11 18.93
N LEU A 226 5.01 8.62 17.69
CA LEU A 226 5.04 7.81 16.46
C LEU A 226 6.12 6.72 16.52
N ASP A 227 7.33 7.05 16.98
CA ASP A 227 8.43 6.07 17.05
C ASP A 227 8.12 4.92 18.01
N LYS A 228 7.47 5.19 19.15
CA LYS A 228 7.06 4.14 20.09
C LYS A 228 6.00 3.24 19.48
N PHE A 229 5.01 3.82 18.80
CA PHE A 229 3.95 3.06 18.17
C PHE A 229 4.48 2.21 17.01
N MET A 230 5.37 2.75 16.18
CA MET A 230 6.02 1.99 15.10
C MET A 230 6.90 0.84 15.65
N ASN A 231 7.69 1.08 16.72
CA ASN A 231 8.50 0.04 17.34
C ASN A 231 7.64 -1.11 17.88
N LEU A 232 6.55 -0.78 18.61
CA LEU A 232 5.62 -1.79 19.12
C LEU A 232 4.98 -2.57 17.97
N SER A 233 4.60 -1.89 16.90
CA SER A 233 4.05 -2.49 15.67
C SER A 233 5.05 -3.44 15.01
N CYS A 234 6.33 -3.08 14.91
CA CYS A 234 7.36 -3.97 14.38
C CYS A 234 7.52 -5.23 15.24
N ILE A 235 7.53 -5.10 16.57
CA ILE A 235 7.62 -6.24 17.49
C ILE A 235 6.39 -7.15 17.32
N LEU A 236 5.19 -6.57 17.29
CA LEU A 236 3.95 -7.34 17.06
C LEU A 236 3.96 -8.04 15.70
N CYS A 237 4.50 -7.40 14.66
CA CYS A 237 4.65 -7.99 13.33
C CYS A 237 5.59 -9.21 13.36
N ILE A 238 6.76 -9.08 13.99
CA ILE A 238 7.70 -10.19 14.17
C ILE A 238 7.01 -11.35 14.89
N VAL A 239 6.31 -11.09 16.00
CA VAL A 239 5.56 -12.12 16.75
C VAL A 239 4.49 -12.75 15.86
N SER A 240 3.77 -11.99 15.07
CA SER A 240 2.75 -12.50 14.15
C SER A 240 3.36 -13.42 13.09
N TYR A 241 4.47 -13.02 12.45
CA TYR A 241 5.19 -13.83 11.47
C TYR A 241 5.67 -15.15 12.08
N LEU A 242 6.26 -15.10 13.29
CA LEU A 242 6.69 -16.30 14.03
C LEU A 242 5.50 -17.19 14.40
N THR A 243 4.37 -16.63 14.81
CA THR A 243 3.15 -17.36 15.12
C THR A 243 2.62 -18.11 13.90
N ILE A 244 2.51 -17.43 12.73
CA ILE A 244 2.06 -18.03 11.47
C ILE A 244 2.99 -19.19 11.07
N SER A 245 4.29 -18.99 11.24
CA SER A 245 5.32 -19.91 10.72
C SER A 245 5.55 -21.13 11.63
N LEU A 246 5.61 -20.93 12.94
CA LEU A 246 6.08 -21.94 13.87
C LEU A 246 4.96 -22.70 14.57
N VAL A 247 3.75 -22.11 14.72
CA VAL A 247 2.64 -22.78 15.38
C VAL A 247 1.92 -23.69 14.39
N PRO A 248 1.83 -25.01 14.63
CA PRO A 248 1.25 -25.95 13.69
C PRO A 248 -0.29 -25.86 13.55
N ASN A 249 -0.96 -25.12 14.43
CA ASN A 249 -2.40 -24.93 14.40
C ASN A 249 -2.80 -23.86 13.38
N SER A 250 -3.63 -24.25 12.40
CA SER A 250 -4.05 -23.34 11.30
C SER A 250 -4.93 -22.19 11.76
N VAL A 251 -5.75 -22.37 12.80
CA VAL A 251 -6.59 -21.29 13.37
C VAL A 251 -5.71 -20.24 14.02
N VAL A 252 -4.71 -20.68 14.80
CA VAL A 252 -3.72 -19.76 15.42
C VAL A 252 -2.91 -19.05 14.34
N GLY A 253 -2.56 -19.73 13.24
CA GLY A 253 -1.91 -19.11 12.09
C GLY A 253 -2.76 -18.02 11.45
N LEU A 254 -4.09 -18.21 11.29
CA LEU A 254 -5.00 -17.17 10.78
C LEU A 254 -5.14 -15.99 11.74
N ILE A 255 -5.20 -16.24 13.04
CA ILE A 255 -5.14 -15.17 14.05
C ILE A 255 -3.83 -14.39 13.88
N GLY A 256 -2.72 -15.09 13.66
CA GLY A 256 -1.43 -14.48 13.34
C GLY A 256 -1.48 -13.59 12.09
N CYS A 257 -2.14 -14.04 11.01
CA CYS A 257 -2.34 -13.23 9.80
C CYS A 257 -3.15 -11.95 10.09
N ALA A 258 -4.23 -12.05 10.85
CA ALA A 258 -5.05 -10.91 11.24
C ALA A 258 -4.28 -9.92 12.14
N LEU A 259 -3.52 -10.42 13.13
CA LEU A 259 -2.65 -9.61 13.99
C LEU A 259 -1.49 -8.96 13.20
N CYS A 260 -0.99 -9.65 12.16
CA CYS A 260 -0.04 -9.05 11.23
C CYS A 260 -0.64 -7.81 10.56
N GLY A 261 -1.91 -7.87 10.10
CA GLY A 261 -2.62 -6.71 9.59
C GLY A 261 -2.65 -5.55 10.59
N LEU A 262 -3.00 -5.82 11.85
CA LEU A 262 -2.97 -4.80 12.91
C LEU A 262 -1.59 -4.16 13.05
N SER A 263 -0.54 -4.97 12.99
CA SER A 263 0.84 -4.53 13.21
C SER A 263 1.39 -3.68 12.06
N VAL A 264 1.14 -4.04 10.80
CA VAL A 264 1.69 -3.31 9.65
C VAL A 264 0.98 -1.97 9.39
N GLY A 265 -0.17 -1.74 10.01
CA GLY A 265 -1.02 -0.58 9.75
C GLY A 265 -0.29 0.76 9.79
N ILE A 266 0.57 1.01 10.77
CA ILE A 266 1.31 2.28 10.90
C ILE A 266 2.62 2.32 10.11
N MET A 267 3.14 1.19 9.63
CA MET A 267 4.49 1.14 9.06
C MET A 267 4.63 2.02 7.82
N TRP A 268 3.68 1.95 6.89
CA TRP A 268 3.66 2.76 5.68
C TRP A 268 3.41 4.25 5.99
N PRO A 269 2.27 4.66 6.56
CA PRO A 269 2.00 6.07 6.84
C PRO A 269 3.00 6.68 7.83
N GLY A 270 3.47 5.92 8.80
CA GLY A 270 4.50 6.36 9.74
C GLY A 270 5.84 6.63 9.07
N SER A 271 6.23 5.82 8.09
CA SER A 271 7.46 6.07 7.32
C SER A 271 7.37 7.33 6.49
N PHE A 272 6.23 7.61 5.85
CA PHE A 272 5.97 8.88 5.17
C PHE A 272 6.04 10.08 6.13
N SER A 273 5.36 10.00 7.28
CA SER A 273 5.37 11.06 8.28
C SER A 273 6.77 11.33 8.82
N LYS A 274 7.56 10.27 9.09
CA LYS A 274 8.96 10.43 9.49
C LYS A 274 9.81 11.09 8.41
N ALA A 275 9.58 10.74 7.15
CA ALA A 275 10.31 11.29 6.01
C ALA A 275 10.02 12.78 5.85
N SER A 276 8.75 13.18 5.82
CA SER A 276 8.33 14.57 5.74
C SER A 276 8.89 15.41 6.89
N ALA A 277 8.78 14.92 8.13
CA ALA A 277 9.33 15.60 9.30
C ALA A 277 10.87 15.69 9.32
N SER A 278 11.57 14.82 8.58
CA SER A 278 13.04 14.74 8.60
C SER A 278 13.69 15.44 7.43
N ILE A 279 13.03 15.47 6.26
CA ILE A 279 13.52 16.08 5.01
C ILE A 279 12.49 17.12 4.57
N LYS A 280 12.43 18.24 5.29
CA LYS A 280 11.39 19.28 5.13
C LYS A 280 11.25 19.85 3.70
N ARG A 281 12.33 19.84 2.90
CA ARG A 281 12.34 20.31 1.51
C ARG A 281 12.19 19.17 0.48
N GLY A 282 11.83 17.96 0.93
CA GLY A 282 11.75 16.78 0.06
C GLY A 282 10.75 16.91 -1.09
N GLY A 283 9.66 17.65 -0.89
CA GLY A 283 8.66 17.91 -1.93
C GLY A 283 8.00 16.62 -2.45
N THR A 284 7.38 16.71 -3.62
CA THR A 284 6.72 15.58 -4.31
C THR A 284 7.69 14.45 -4.62
N ALA A 285 8.94 14.76 -4.99
CA ALA A 285 9.95 13.77 -5.32
C ALA A 285 10.26 12.82 -4.15
N LEU A 286 10.28 13.32 -2.90
CA LEU A 286 10.47 12.48 -1.72
C LEU A 286 9.34 11.45 -1.58
N PHE A 287 8.08 11.88 -1.71
CA PHE A 287 6.93 10.99 -1.58
C PHE A 287 6.87 9.97 -2.72
N ALA A 288 7.13 10.39 -3.96
CA ALA A 288 7.16 9.51 -5.13
C ALA A 288 8.25 8.43 -5.01
N LEU A 289 9.47 8.81 -4.61
CA LEU A 289 10.54 7.83 -4.41
C LEU A 289 10.29 6.91 -3.23
N LEU A 290 9.66 7.38 -2.17
CA LEU A 290 9.29 6.52 -1.05
C LEU A 290 8.15 5.55 -1.44
N ALA A 291 7.15 5.98 -2.23
CA ALA A 291 6.14 5.09 -2.81
C ALA A 291 6.80 4.01 -3.66
N LEU A 292 7.72 4.40 -4.56
CA LEU A 292 8.56 3.47 -5.32
C LEU A 292 9.25 2.42 -4.42
N GLY A 293 9.82 2.87 -3.29
CA GLY A 293 10.42 1.96 -2.30
C GLY A 293 9.39 1.00 -1.71
N GLY A 294 8.21 1.50 -1.38
CA GLY A 294 7.09 0.70 -0.88
C GLY A 294 6.65 -0.37 -1.88
N ASP A 295 6.47 -0.02 -3.15
CA ASP A 295 6.06 -0.93 -4.23
C ASP A 295 7.14 -1.98 -4.54
N LEU A 296 8.43 -1.61 -4.46
CA LEU A 296 9.51 -2.59 -4.48
C LEU A 296 9.36 -3.61 -3.36
N GLY A 297 9.01 -3.14 -2.15
CA GLY A 297 8.72 -4.00 -1.01
C GLY A 297 7.50 -4.89 -1.24
N CYS A 298 6.40 -4.32 -1.74
CA CYS A 298 5.17 -5.05 -2.07
C CYS A 298 5.40 -6.14 -3.13
N THR A 299 6.38 -5.96 -4.00
CA THR A 299 6.81 -6.98 -4.97
C THR A 299 7.76 -8.00 -4.34
N ALA A 300 8.77 -7.53 -3.61
CA ALA A 300 9.83 -8.38 -3.06
C ALA A 300 9.33 -9.29 -1.94
N GLY A 301 8.45 -8.78 -1.04
CA GLY A 301 7.92 -9.54 0.10
C GLY A 301 7.26 -10.85 -0.33
N PRO A 302 6.13 -10.82 -1.05
CA PRO A 302 5.45 -12.04 -1.47
C PRO A 302 6.27 -12.89 -2.45
N THR A 303 7.14 -12.29 -3.26
CA THR A 303 8.03 -13.02 -4.16
C THR A 303 9.03 -13.85 -3.36
N LEU A 304 9.65 -13.28 -2.33
CA LEU A 304 10.56 -14.02 -1.44
C LEU A 304 9.83 -15.15 -0.72
N VAL A 305 8.65 -14.87 -0.15
CA VAL A 305 7.81 -15.89 0.52
C VAL A 305 7.47 -17.03 -0.43
N GLY A 306 6.99 -16.71 -1.65
CA GLY A 306 6.64 -17.71 -2.65
C GLY A 306 7.84 -18.51 -3.16
N PHE A 307 8.97 -17.84 -3.42
CA PHE A 307 10.20 -18.51 -3.88
C PHE A 307 10.73 -19.50 -2.84
N VAL A 308 10.81 -19.09 -1.58
CA VAL A 308 11.27 -19.98 -0.49
C VAL A 308 10.27 -21.11 -0.26
N SER A 309 8.98 -20.83 -0.26
CA SER A 309 7.92 -21.85 -0.15
C SER A 309 8.08 -22.91 -1.25
N GLY A 310 8.18 -22.48 -2.53
CA GLY A 310 8.30 -23.43 -3.65
C GLY A 310 9.59 -24.26 -3.62
N ARG A 311 10.70 -23.71 -3.08
CA ARG A 311 11.95 -24.48 -2.89
C ARG A 311 11.89 -25.50 -1.76
N LEU A 312 10.96 -25.32 -0.82
CA LEU A 312 10.79 -26.18 0.37
C LEU A 312 9.47 -26.97 0.31
N ASN A 313 9.21 -27.64 -0.82
CA ASN A 313 8.03 -28.50 -1.05
C ASN A 313 6.69 -27.78 -0.78
N ASP A 314 6.54 -26.56 -1.31
CA ASP A 314 5.37 -25.71 -1.11
C ASP A 314 5.05 -25.39 0.35
N ASN A 315 6.07 -25.40 1.22
CA ASN A 315 5.93 -25.07 2.62
C ASN A 315 5.82 -23.56 2.83
N MET A 316 4.58 -23.05 2.78
CA MET A 316 4.27 -21.63 2.92
C MET A 316 4.72 -21.05 4.28
N ARG A 317 4.71 -21.86 5.35
CA ARG A 317 5.17 -21.44 6.69
C ARG A 317 6.63 -21.05 6.68
N MET A 318 7.47 -21.81 5.99
CA MET A 318 8.90 -21.51 5.86
C MET A 318 9.15 -20.27 5.00
N GLY A 319 8.35 -20.07 3.96
CA GLY A 319 8.38 -18.81 3.18
C GLY A 319 8.08 -17.60 4.05
N ILE A 320 7.00 -17.65 4.85
CA ILE A 320 6.62 -16.57 5.76
C ILE A 320 7.68 -16.36 6.84
N LEU A 321 8.29 -17.43 7.36
CA LEU A 321 9.37 -17.34 8.35
C LEU A 321 10.53 -16.48 7.85
N VAL A 322 10.97 -16.67 6.62
CA VAL A 322 12.04 -15.86 6.02
C VAL A 322 11.60 -14.40 5.86
N GLY A 323 10.31 -14.15 5.58
CA GLY A 323 9.74 -12.80 5.52
C GLY A 323 9.86 -12.00 6.83
N THR A 324 10.11 -12.65 7.98
CA THR A 324 10.35 -11.97 9.26
C THR A 324 11.53 -11.00 9.22
N ILE A 325 12.43 -11.13 8.24
CA ILE A 325 13.55 -10.22 8.06
C ILE A 325 13.09 -8.76 7.83
N PHE A 326 11.97 -8.56 7.15
CA PHE A 326 11.50 -7.21 6.79
C PHE A 326 11.10 -6.38 8.02
N PRO A 327 10.23 -6.84 8.94
CA PRO A 327 9.93 -6.06 10.14
C PRO A 327 11.13 -5.91 11.08
N ILE A 328 12.11 -6.83 11.06
CA ILE A 328 13.38 -6.66 11.80
C ILE A 328 14.20 -5.51 11.18
N LEU A 329 14.36 -5.49 9.87
CA LEU A 329 15.08 -4.40 9.18
C LEU A 329 14.36 -3.05 9.34
N LEU A 330 13.03 -3.03 9.38
CA LEU A 330 12.27 -1.80 9.63
C LEU A 330 12.52 -1.29 11.05
N LEU A 331 12.53 -2.15 12.06
CA LEU A 331 12.86 -1.80 13.44
C LEU A 331 14.28 -1.20 13.54
N LEU A 332 15.26 -1.81 12.85
CA LEU A 332 16.61 -1.27 12.73
C LEU A 332 16.62 0.10 12.03
N GLY A 333 15.83 0.26 10.98
CA GLY A 333 15.69 1.53 10.26
C GLY A 333 15.17 2.66 11.15
N ILE A 334 14.18 2.39 12.00
CA ILE A 334 13.66 3.38 12.99
C ILE A 334 14.78 3.82 13.94
N TYR A 335 15.57 2.87 14.46
CA TYR A 335 16.70 3.16 15.34
C TYR A 335 17.77 4.00 14.62
N LEU A 336 18.16 3.63 13.40
CA LEU A 336 19.15 4.35 12.61
C LEU A 336 18.71 5.77 12.26
N CYS A 337 17.43 5.94 11.93
CA CYS A 337 16.83 7.23 11.64
C CYS A 337 16.92 8.18 12.86
N LYS A 338 16.61 7.66 14.07
CA LYS A 338 16.73 8.42 15.32
C LYS A 338 18.18 8.82 15.60
N LYS A 339 19.13 7.90 15.40
CA LYS A 339 20.57 8.13 15.60
C LYS A 339 21.12 9.20 14.65
N GLU A 340 20.74 9.15 13.37
CA GLU A 340 21.22 10.10 12.36
C GLU A 340 20.64 11.51 12.59
N LYS A 341 19.38 11.60 13.04
CA LYS A 341 18.79 12.90 13.47
C LYS A 341 19.55 13.51 14.63
N ALA A 342 19.88 12.73 15.66
CA ALA A 342 20.62 13.20 16.81
C ALA A 342 22.06 13.64 16.48
N ARG A 343 22.63 13.16 15.37
CA ARG A 343 23.96 13.53 14.91
C ARG A 343 23.98 14.84 14.11
N ASN A 344 22.83 15.17 13.49
CA ASN A 344 22.68 16.34 12.61
C ASN A 344 21.98 17.52 13.32
N SER A 345 21.53 17.36 14.57
CA SER A 345 21.03 18.38 15.49
C SER A 345 22.16 18.88 16.40
#